data_8a174f5268e3036ece969fb55411f16b
#
_entry.id   8a174f5268e3036ece969fb55411f16b
#
_cell.length_a   1.000
_cell.length_b   1.000
_cell.length_c   1.000
_cell.angle_alpha   90.00
_cell.angle_beta   90.00
_cell.angle_gamma   90.00
#
_symmetry.space_group_name_H-M   'P 1'
#
loop_
_entity.id
_entity.type
_entity.pdbx_description
1 polymer ?
#
loop_
_entity_poly.entity_id
_entity_poly.type
_entity_poly.pdbx_seq_one_letter_code
_entity_poly.pdbx_strand_id
1 'polypeptide(L)'
;MGYDGPMELRRLDPRVIWLWRAQAMSRMFFFWGPLCVGLGVLAAQGSDWRVGVLIGASLALMLLVLSLLWPALDFDRFGFELREHDLLVQRGVLFRRRSSIPLRRIQHVDTRQGPIERLFGLSTVAVYTAAGMSADGSIPGRPTAAAAAIRDELARRGGDDGVEPGAPRRRRRRAHRGASGRAPRRAGV
;
A
#
# COMPACT_ATOMS: atom_id res chain seq x y z
N MET A 1 6.50 -27.06 4.70
CA MET A 1 5.83 -27.41 5.96
C MET A 1 4.76 -26.37 6.16
N GLY A 2 3.49 -26.74 5.85
CA GLY A 2 2.35 -25.81 5.94
C GLY A 2 1.93 -25.66 7.39
N TYR A 3 1.90 -24.44 7.87
CA TYR A 3 1.34 -24.09 9.18
C TYR A 3 -0.16 -23.93 9.00
N ASP A 4 -0.93 -24.96 9.32
CA ASP A 4 -2.40 -24.98 9.35
C ASP A 4 -2.93 -24.62 10.76
N GLY A 5 -2.38 -23.57 11.36
CA GLY A 5 -3.01 -22.96 12.53
C GLY A 5 -4.26 -22.18 12.10
N PRO A 6 -5.29 -22.04 12.96
CA PRO A 6 -6.48 -21.25 12.64
C PRO A 6 -6.05 -19.82 12.30
N MET A 7 -6.30 -19.44 11.03
CA MET A 7 -5.95 -18.10 10.53
C MET A 7 -6.88 -17.07 11.17
N GLU A 8 -6.40 -16.35 12.17
CA GLU A 8 -7.07 -15.15 12.70
C GLU A 8 -6.80 -13.95 11.77
N LEU A 9 -7.34 -14.01 10.57
CA LEU A 9 -7.29 -12.89 9.64
C LEU A 9 -8.03 -11.70 10.26
N ARG A 10 -7.29 -10.66 10.59
CA ARG A 10 -7.88 -9.40 11.04
C ARG A 10 -8.61 -8.75 9.89
N ARG A 11 -9.90 -8.53 10.07
CA ARG A 11 -10.76 -7.84 9.10
C ARG A 11 -10.48 -6.33 9.12
N LEU A 12 -10.84 -5.69 8.02
CA LEU A 12 -10.79 -4.24 7.90
C LEU A 12 -11.87 -3.56 8.76
N ASP A 13 -11.70 -2.26 9.00
CA ASP A 13 -12.73 -1.42 9.62
C ASP A 13 -13.95 -1.34 8.68
N PRO A 14 -15.19 -1.48 9.17
CA PRO A 14 -16.40 -1.38 8.34
C PRO A 14 -16.52 -0.06 7.55
N ARG A 15 -15.91 1.02 8.04
CA ARG A 15 -15.87 2.32 7.35
C ARG A 15 -15.15 2.26 6.01
N VAL A 16 -14.31 1.26 5.77
CA VAL A 16 -13.57 1.06 4.52
C VAL A 16 -14.51 0.84 3.33
N ILE A 17 -15.66 0.19 3.54
CA ILE A 17 -16.66 0.01 2.48
C ILE A 17 -17.13 1.38 1.96
N TRP A 18 -17.43 2.28 2.87
CA TRP A 18 -17.87 3.63 2.50
C TRP A 18 -16.76 4.45 1.85
N LEU A 19 -15.52 4.32 2.34
CA LEU A 19 -14.35 4.92 1.72
C LEU A 19 -14.18 4.44 0.28
N TRP A 20 -14.24 3.14 0.04
CA TRP A 20 -14.07 2.56 -1.29
C TRP A 20 -15.22 2.90 -2.23
N ARG A 21 -16.45 2.97 -1.71
CA ARG A 21 -17.61 3.48 -2.47
C ARG A 21 -17.42 4.95 -2.84
N ALA A 22 -16.99 5.80 -1.91
CA ALA A 22 -16.73 7.20 -2.19
C ALA A 22 -15.64 7.38 -3.26
N GLN A 23 -14.55 6.59 -3.20
CA GLN A 23 -13.51 6.57 -4.21
C GLN A 23 -14.03 6.08 -5.58
N ALA A 24 -14.89 5.05 -5.57
CA ALA A 24 -15.51 4.54 -6.80
C ALA A 24 -16.44 5.57 -7.43
N MET A 25 -17.26 6.25 -6.62
CA MET A 25 -18.13 7.34 -7.08
C MET A 25 -17.34 8.53 -7.61
N SER A 26 -16.25 8.90 -6.97
CA SER A 26 -15.35 9.95 -7.46
C SER A 26 -14.78 9.58 -8.83
N ARG A 27 -14.29 8.35 -9.01
CA ARG A 27 -13.82 7.87 -10.32
C ARG A 27 -14.93 7.83 -11.35
N MET A 28 -16.15 7.45 -10.95
CA MET A 28 -17.32 7.47 -11.84
C MET A 28 -17.60 8.88 -12.33
N PHE A 29 -17.59 9.86 -11.44
CA PHE A 29 -17.89 11.25 -11.79
C PHE A 29 -16.82 11.88 -12.69
N PHE A 30 -15.53 11.69 -12.36
CA PHE A 30 -14.44 12.39 -13.06
C PHE A 30 -13.95 11.68 -14.33
N PHE A 31 -14.07 10.35 -14.42
CA PHE A 31 -13.52 9.59 -15.54
C PHE A 31 -14.59 8.84 -16.33
N TRP A 32 -15.33 7.97 -15.68
CA TRP A 32 -16.25 7.07 -16.37
C TRP A 32 -17.51 7.76 -16.86
N GLY A 33 -18.04 8.72 -16.12
CA GLY A 33 -19.22 9.50 -16.52
C GLY A 33 -18.98 10.29 -17.80
N PRO A 34 -17.96 11.17 -17.87
CA PRO A 34 -17.61 11.87 -19.11
C PRO A 34 -17.32 10.92 -20.27
N LEU A 35 -16.66 9.80 -20.04
CA LEU A 35 -16.39 8.79 -21.06
C LEU A 35 -17.70 8.17 -21.60
N CYS A 36 -18.64 7.81 -20.73
CA CYS A 36 -19.94 7.26 -21.15
C CYS A 36 -20.76 8.27 -21.98
N VAL A 37 -20.72 9.54 -21.57
CA VAL A 37 -21.35 10.62 -22.34
C VAL A 37 -20.69 10.78 -23.70
N GLY A 38 -19.36 10.81 -23.75
CA GLY A 38 -18.61 10.93 -25.00
C GLY A 38 -18.89 9.78 -25.96
N LEU A 39 -18.91 8.54 -25.47
CA LEU A 39 -19.26 7.37 -26.30
C LEU A 39 -20.72 7.40 -26.78
N GLY A 40 -21.65 7.88 -25.93
CA GLY A 40 -23.04 8.07 -26.32
C GLY A 40 -23.20 9.11 -27.41
N VAL A 41 -22.51 10.25 -27.33
CA VAL A 41 -22.49 11.29 -28.35
C VAL A 41 -21.88 10.77 -29.66
N LEU A 42 -20.78 10.03 -29.57
CA LEU A 42 -20.13 9.44 -30.76
C LEU A 42 -21.07 8.44 -31.46
N ALA A 43 -21.75 7.60 -30.73
CA ALA A 43 -22.73 6.65 -31.26
C ALA A 43 -23.92 7.37 -31.91
N ALA A 44 -24.32 8.53 -31.41
CA ALA A 44 -25.40 9.34 -31.98
C ALA A 44 -25.05 9.96 -33.34
N GLN A 45 -23.77 10.17 -33.65
CA GLN A 45 -23.35 10.74 -34.92
C GLN A 45 -23.60 9.83 -36.13
N GLY A 46 -23.61 8.51 -35.89
CA GLY A 46 -23.84 7.50 -36.96
C GLY A 46 -25.26 6.93 -36.97
N SER A 47 -26.16 7.37 -36.08
CA SER A 47 -27.50 6.81 -35.90
C SER A 47 -28.47 7.82 -35.23
N ASP A 48 -29.68 7.37 -34.89
CA ASP A 48 -30.61 8.19 -34.12
C ASP A 48 -29.98 8.53 -32.73
N TRP A 49 -30.13 9.79 -32.32
CA TRP A 49 -29.66 10.30 -31.02
C TRP A 49 -30.16 9.44 -29.84
N ARG A 50 -31.34 8.83 -29.97
CA ARG A 50 -31.91 7.92 -28.97
C ARG A 50 -31.03 6.71 -28.72
N VAL A 51 -30.44 6.16 -29.78
CA VAL A 51 -29.52 5.01 -29.72
C VAL A 51 -28.26 5.42 -28.95
N GLY A 52 -27.71 6.59 -29.22
CA GLY A 52 -26.58 7.13 -28.50
C GLY A 52 -26.85 7.30 -27.01
N VAL A 53 -28.00 7.87 -26.64
CA VAL A 53 -28.41 8.03 -25.23
C VAL A 53 -28.59 6.67 -24.55
N LEU A 54 -29.21 5.70 -25.21
CA LEU A 54 -29.40 4.35 -24.66
C LEU A 54 -28.06 3.65 -24.41
N ILE A 55 -27.12 3.73 -25.33
CA ILE A 55 -25.77 3.15 -25.17
C ILE A 55 -25.04 3.81 -24.00
N GLY A 56 -24.97 5.15 -24.00
CA GLY A 56 -24.29 5.89 -22.94
C GLY A 56 -24.89 5.63 -21.57
N ALA A 57 -26.22 5.66 -21.46
CA ALA A 57 -26.93 5.42 -20.20
C ALA A 57 -26.77 3.97 -19.71
N SER A 58 -26.87 2.98 -20.60
CA SER A 58 -26.67 1.57 -20.23
C SER A 58 -25.26 1.30 -19.72
N LEU A 59 -24.25 1.86 -20.37
CA LEU A 59 -22.86 1.74 -19.96
C LEU A 59 -22.63 2.42 -18.61
N ALA A 60 -23.17 3.63 -18.43
CA ALA A 60 -23.07 4.36 -17.16
C ALA A 60 -23.74 3.60 -16.02
N LEU A 61 -24.94 3.04 -16.25
CA LEU A 61 -25.65 2.24 -15.26
C LEU A 61 -24.87 0.98 -14.89
N MET A 62 -24.33 0.26 -15.87
CA MET A 62 -23.52 -0.93 -15.63
C MET A 62 -22.30 -0.61 -14.77
N LEU A 63 -21.55 0.43 -15.13
CA LEU A 63 -20.36 0.84 -14.38
C LEU A 63 -20.71 1.35 -12.97
N LEU A 64 -21.85 2.01 -12.82
CA LEU A 64 -22.35 2.45 -11.50
C LEU A 64 -22.65 1.24 -10.60
N VAL A 65 -23.37 0.25 -11.11
CA VAL A 65 -23.68 -0.98 -10.36
C VAL A 65 -22.39 -1.70 -9.96
N LEU A 66 -21.44 -1.87 -10.89
CA LEU A 66 -20.14 -2.46 -10.59
C LEU A 66 -19.37 -1.66 -9.53
N SER A 67 -19.40 -0.32 -9.61
CA SER A 67 -18.73 0.57 -8.65
C SER A 67 -19.31 0.46 -7.23
N LEU A 68 -20.58 0.11 -7.09
CA LEU A 68 -21.24 -0.08 -5.80
C LEU A 68 -21.05 -1.48 -5.23
N LEU A 69 -21.05 -2.51 -6.09
CA LEU A 69 -20.95 -3.91 -5.66
C LEU A 69 -19.51 -4.36 -5.40
N TRP A 70 -18.57 -3.91 -6.25
CA TRP A 70 -17.17 -4.36 -6.18
C TRP A 70 -16.50 -4.10 -4.82
N PRO A 71 -16.63 -2.91 -4.20
CA PRO A 71 -16.05 -2.64 -2.90
C PRO A 71 -16.53 -3.57 -1.78
N ALA A 72 -17.79 -3.97 -1.80
CA ALA A 72 -18.33 -4.90 -0.81
C ALA A 72 -17.70 -6.30 -0.96
N LEU A 73 -17.56 -6.78 -2.20
CA LEU A 73 -16.93 -8.06 -2.49
C LEU A 73 -15.44 -8.08 -2.13
N ASP A 74 -14.74 -6.99 -2.36
CA ASP A 74 -13.30 -6.88 -2.03
C ASP A 74 -13.09 -6.79 -0.52
N PHE A 75 -13.98 -6.10 0.21
CA PHE A 75 -13.97 -6.01 1.66
C PHE A 75 -14.09 -7.38 2.33
N ASP A 76 -15.05 -8.21 1.90
CA ASP A 76 -15.30 -9.53 2.49
C ASP A 76 -14.12 -10.50 2.28
N ARG A 77 -13.31 -10.25 1.25
CA ARG A 77 -12.20 -11.12 0.84
C ARG A 77 -10.83 -10.62 1.23
N PHE A 78 -10.75 -9.41 1.75
CA PHE A 78 -9.51 -8.86 2.26
C PHE A 78 -9.27 -9.35 3.69
N GLY A 79 -8.04 -9.81 3.94
CA GLY A 79 -7.58 -10.16 5.28
C GLY A 79 -6.09 -9.99 5.39
N PHE A 80 -5.62 -9.67 6.59
CA PHE A 80 -4.20 -9.67 6.88
C PHE A 80 -3.94 -10.28 8.26
N GLU A 81 -2.78 -10.85 8.43
CA GLU A 81 -2.33 -11.45 9.68
C GLU A 81 -0.86 -11.08 9.88
N LEU A 82 -0.57 -10.48 11.02
CA LEU A 82 0.81 -10.23 11.44
C LEU A 82 1.25 -11.41 12.29
N ARG A 83 2.10 -12.26 11.73
CA ARG A 83 2.73 -13.40 12.39
C ARG A 83 4.05 -13.01 13.04
N GLU A 84 4.66 -13.95 13.73
CA GLU A 84 5.94 -13.72 14.40
C GLU A 84 7.06 -13.38 13.42
N HIS A 85 7.09 -14.04 12.26
CA HIS A 85 8.17 -13.91 11.29
C HIS A 85 7.75 -13.35 9.93
N ASP A 86 6.45 -13.25 9.64
CA ASP A 86 5.93 -12.77 8.37
C ASP A 86 4.63 -11.97 8.49
N LEU A 87 4.40 -11.10 7.52
CA LEU A 87 3.13 -10.44 7.29
C LEU A 87 2.40 -11.15 6.16
N LEU A 88 1.28 -11.81 6.47
CA LEU A 88 0.41 -12.41 5.48
C LEU A 88 -0.66 -11.41 5.06
N VAL A 89 -0.78 -11.16 3.76
CA VAL A 89 -1.84 -10.33 3.17
C VAL A 89 -2.59 -11.16 2.14
N GLN A 90 -3.89 -11.25 2.31
CA GLN A 90 -4.79 -11.90 1.35
C GLN A 90 -5.75 -10.86 0.77
N ARG A 91 -5.88 -10.86 -0.56
CA ARG A 91 -6.84 -10.00 -1.26
C ARG A 91 -7.26 -10.58 -2.59
N GLY A 92 -8.35 -10.07 -3.13
CA GLY A 92 -8.83 -10.32 -4.48
C GLY A 92 -10.19 -10.98 -4.55
N VAL A 93 -11.01 -10.47 -5.46
CA VAL A 93 -12.39 -10.92 -5.70
C VAL A 93 -12.40 -12.10 -6.67
N LEU A 94 -11.87 -11.90 -7.89
CA LEU A 94 -11.79 -12.96 -8.91
C LEU A 94 -10.55 -13.84 -8.72
N PHE A 95 -9.39 -13.21 -8.54
CA PHE A 95 -8.11 -13.90 -8.35
C PHE A 95 -7.66 -13.70 -6.91
N ARG A 96 -7.64 -14.78 -6.14
CA ARG A 96 -7.15 -14.74 -4.76
C ARG A 96 -5.63 -14.70 -4.78
N ARG A 97 -5.07 -13.63 -4.28
CA ARG A 97 -3.64 -13.48 -4.07
C ARG A 97 -3.34 -13.53 -2.58
N ARG A 98 -2.49 -14.46 -2.18
CA ARG A 98 -1.90 -14.53 -0.85
C ARG A 98 -0.44 -14.15 -0.97
N SER A 99 -0.01 -13.15 -0.24
CA SER A 99 1.38 -12.71 -0.18
C SER A 99 1.87 -12.82 1.25
N SER A 100 2.95 -13.59 1.45
CA SER A 100 3.67 -13.66 2.72
C SER A 100 4.94 -12.83 2.57
N ILE A 101 5.11 -11.84 3.42
CA ILE A 101 6.23 -10.91 3.41
C ILE A 101 7.03 -11.17 4.68
N PRO A 102 8.23 -11.77 4.60
CA PRO A 102 9.09 -11.97 5.76
C PRO A 102 9.47 -10.62 6.38
N LEU A 103 9.28 -10.47 7.70
CA LEU A 103 9.52 -9.19 8.41
C LEU A 103 10.95 -8.70 8.21
N ARG A 104 11.94 -9.60 8.22
CA ARG A 104 13.34 -9.28 7.97
C ARG A 104 13.68 -8.73 6.58
N ARG A 105 12.76 -8.85 5.60
CA ARG A 105 12.92 -8.26 4.26
C ARG A 105 12.30 -6.88 4.14
N ILE A 106 11.59 -6.42 5.16
CA ILE A 106 10.98 -5.11 5.18
C ILE A 106 12.07 -4.07 5.33
N GLN A 107 12.17 -3.18 4.35
CA GLN A 107 13.12 -2.07 4.37
C GLN A 107 12.50 -0.78 4.87
N HIS A 108 11.24 -0.57 4.51
CA HIS A 108 10.53 0.66 4.81
C HIS A 108 9.04 0.39 4.97
N VAL A 109 8.44 1.02 5.98
CA VAL A 109 6.99 1.00 6.20
C VAL A 109 6.49 2.43 6.24
N ASP A 110 5.52 2.72 5.40
CA ASP A 110 4.95 4.05 5.26
C ASP A 110 3.45 4.05 5.57
N THR A 111 2.95 5.16 6.07
CA THR A 111 1.52 5.40 6.24
C THR A 111 1.07 6.46 5.27
N ARG A 112 0.11 6.13 4.41
CA ARG A 112 -0.46 7.04 3.42
C ARG A 112 -1.90 7.36 3.76
N GLN A 113 -2.26 8.62 3.54
CA GLN A 113 -3.62 9.08 3.74
C GLN A 113 -4.01 10.00 2.59
N GLY A 114 -4.86 9.51 1.70
CA GLY A 114 -5.43 10.29 0.61
C GLY A 114 -6.51 11.27 1.10
N PRO A 115 -6.95 12.21 0.23
CA PRO A 115 -7.97 13.22 0.60
C PRO A 115 -9.27 12.59 1.11
N ILE A 116 -9.76 11.55 0.43
CA ILE A 116 -10.99 10.84 0.82
C ILE A 116 -10.76 10.02 2.10
N GLU A 117 -9.60 9.34 2.24
CA GLU A 117 -9.24 8.61 3.46
C GLU A 117 -9.22 9.53 4.68
N ARG A 118 -8.75 10.77 4.50
CA ARG A 118 -8.72 11.80 5.54
C ARG A 118 -10.11 12.15 6.06
N LEU A 119 -11.10 12.24 5.18
CA LEU A 119 -12.49 12.51 5.57
C LEU A 119 -13.08 11.40 6.44
N PHE A 120 -12.66 10.15 6.23
CA PHE A 120 -13.10 9.00 7.02
C PHE A 120 -12.19 8.71 8.22
N GLY A 121 -11.11 9.46 8.44
CA GLY A 121 -10.13 9.22 9.49
C GLY A 121 -9.36 7.91 9.33
N LEU A 122 -9.25 7.43 8.08
CA LEU A 122 -8.59 6.18 7.71
C LEU A 122 -7.24 6.44 7.04
N SER A 123 -6.35 5.47 7.13
CA SER A 123 -5.02 5.48 6.50
C SER A 123 -4.69 4.10 5.96
N THR A 124 -3.80 4.05 4.99
CA THR A 124 -3.26 2.82 4.41
C THR A 124 -1.81 2.63 4.86
N VAL A 125 -1.47 1.46 5.39
CA VAL A 125 -0.09 1.08 5.69
C VAL A 125 0.50 0.40 4.46
N ALA A 126 1.61 0.90 3.95
CA ALA A 126 2.34 0.38 2.81
C ALA A 126 3.68 -0.20 3.28
N VAL A 127 3.97 -1.43 2.85
CA VAL A 127 5.18 -2.16 3.22
C VAL A 127 6.05 -2.36 1.98
N TYR A 128 7.32 -1.97 2.08
CA TYR A 128 8.30 -2.05 1.01
C TYR A 128 9.40 -3.03 1.38
N THR A 129 9.78 -3.89 0.43
CA THR A 129 10.91 -4.81 0.58
C THR A 129 12.02 -4.50 -0.42
N ALA A 130 13.18 -5.10 -0.22
CA ALA A 130 14.35 -4.89 -1.10
C ALA A 130 14.12 -5.34 -2.55
N ALA A 131 13.10 -6.15 -2.81
CA ALA A 131 12.88 -6.76 -4.12
C ALA A 131 11.96 -5.94 -5.04
N GLY A 132 11.24 -4.92 -4.52
CA GLY A 132 10.20 -4.21 -5.26
C GLY A 132 10.43 -2.70 -5.37
N MET A 133 10.12 -2.14 -6.54
CA MET A 133 10.02 -0.68 -6.74
C MET A 133 8.67 -0.10 -6.28
N SER A 134 7.73 -0.96 -5.87
CA SER A 134 6.40 -0.61 -5.37
C SER A 134 6.15 -1.30 -4.02
N ALA A 135 5.10 -0.89 -3.32
CA ALA A 135 4.71 -1.56 -2.09
C ALA A 135 4.37 -3.04 -2.34
N ASP A 136 5.12 -3.95 -1.71
CA ASP A 136 4.92 -5.40 -1.82
C ASP A 136 3.71 -5.87 -1.04
N GLY A 137 3.30 -5.09 -0.01
CA GLY A 137 2.08 -5.29 0.74
C GLY A 137 1.44 -3.97 1.13
N SER A 138 0.11 -3.95 1.18
CA SER A 138 -0.63 -2.81 1.69
C SER A 138 -1.82 -3.26 2.53
N ILE A 139 -2.01 -2.60 3.66
CA ILE A 139 -3.14 -2.80 4.59
C ILE A 139 -3.97 -1.51 4.53
N PRO A 140 -5.04 -1.47 3.72
CA PRO A 140 -5.85 -0.28 3.56
C PRO A 140 -6.83 -0.07 4.72
N GLY A 141 -7.33 1.15 4.86
CA GLY A 141 -8.50 1.45 5.65
C GLY A 141 -8.38 1.15 7.13
N ARG A 142 -7.26 1.47 7.74
CA ARG A 142 -7.09 1.40 9.19
C ARG A 142 -7.31 2.78 9.81
N PRO A 143 -7.95 2.89 10.99
CA PRO A 143 -7.95 4.13 11.75
C PRO A 143 -6.53 4.68 11.87
N THR A 144 -6.32 5.99 11.70
CA THR A 144 -4.97 6.59 11.60
C THR A 144 -4.06 6.20 12.77
N ALA A 145 -4.61 6.16 14.01
CA ALA A 145 -3.85 5.73 15.17
C ALA A 145 -3.45 4.24 15.09
N ALA A 146 -4.35 3.37 14.61
CA ALA A 146 -4.06 1.94 14.45
C ALA A 146 -3.06 1.71 13.30
N ALA A 147 -3.12 2.50 12.22
CA ALA A 147 -2.15 2.45 11.14
C ALA A 147 -0.74 2.82 11.62
N ALA A 148 -0.63 3.88 12.45
CA ALA A 148 0.63 4.27 13.07
C ALA A 148 1.20 3.16 13.97
N ALA A 149 0.35 2.55 14.81
CA ALA A 149 0.77 1.44 15.69
C ALA A 149 1.26 0.22 14.89
N ILE A 150 0.57 -0.14 13.78
CA ILE A 150 0.99 -1.24 12.90
C ILE A 150 2.32 -0.91 12.22
N ARG A 151 2.49 0.33 11.72
CA ARG A 151 3.75 0.79 11.12
C ARG A 151 4.90 0.66 12.11
N ASP A 152 4.73 1.16 13.33
CA ASP A 152 5.77 1.17 14.35
C ASP A 152 6.13 -0.27 14.79
N GLU A 153 5.14 -1.15 14.87
CA GLU A 153 5.35 -2.58 15.16
C GLU A 153 6.11 -3.29 14.04
N LEU A 154 5.73 -3.06 12.77
CA LEU A 154 6.44 -3.63 11.62
C LEU A 154 7.86 -3.10 11.50
N ALA A 155 8.07 -1.80 11.72
CA ALA A 155 9.40 -1.18 11.70
C ALA A 155 10.29 -1.73 12.82
N ARG A 156 9.74 -1.96 14.01
CA ARG A 156 10.45 -2.55 15.13
C ARG A 156 10.87 -3.98 14.83
N ARG A 157 9.95 -4.83 14.38
CA ARG A 157 10.24 -6.25 14.07
C ARG A 157 11.10 -6.43 12.83
N GLY A 158 10.96 -5.56 11.82
CA GLY A 158 11.80 -5.56 10.62
C GLY A 158 13.24 -5.10 10.88
N GLY A 159 13.45 -4.24 11.90
CA GLY A 159 14.78 -3.73 12.30
C GLY A 159 15.50 -4.57 13.37
N ASP A 160 14.77 -5.43 14.07
CA ASP A 160 15.27 -6.08 15.30
C ASP A 160 16.12 -7.34 15.03
N ASP A 161 16.09 -7.90 13.82
CA ASP A 161 16.90 -9.06 13.46
C ASP A 161 18.39 -8.71 13.14
N GLY A 162 18.80 -7.45 13.31
CA GLY A 162 20.16 -6.97 13.03
C GLY A 162 20.87 -6.27 14.18
N VAL A 163 20.18 -5.99 15.29
CA VAL A 163 20.78 -5.33 16.46
C VAL A 163 20.52 -6.20 17.69
N GLU A 164 21.50 -7.03 18.07
CA GLU A 164 21.52 -7.64 19.40
C GLU A 164 21.32 -6.54 20.47
N PRO A 165 20.40 -6.72 21.44
CA PRO A 165 20.28 -5.80 22.57
C PRO A 165 21.52 -5.92 23.42
N GLY A 166 22.53 -5.11 23.15
CA GLY A 166 23.73 -5.11 23.95
C GLY A 166 25.05 -4.78 23.24
N ALA A 167 25.10 -4.69 21.93
CA ALA A 167 26.31 -4.25 21.25
C ALA A 167 26.54 -2.75 21.47
N PRO A 168 27.57 -2.32 22.24
CA PRO A 168 27.84 -0.91 22.42
C PRO A 168 28.17 -0.30 21.06
N ARG A 169 27.46 0.76 20.67
CA ARG A 169 27.75 1.57 19.48
C ARG A 169 29.22 1.98 19.54
N ARG A 170 30.09 1.24 18.85
CA ARG A 170 31.48 1.66 18.62
C ARG A 170 31.42 3.02 17.92
N ARG A 171 31.56 4.06 18.71
CA ARG A 171 31.92 5.40 18.21
C ARG A 171 33.14 5.21 17.31
N ARG A 172 32.97 5.25 16.03
CA ARG A 172 34.08 5.46 15.10
C ARG A 172 34.70 6.83 15.41
N ARG A 173 35.61 6.82 16.37
CA ARG A 173 36.56 7.91 16.54
C ARG A 173 37.34 7.96 15.22
N ARG A 174 37.05 8.96 14.40
CA ARG A 174 37.94 9.41 13.35
C ARG A 174 39.27 9.79 14.03
N ALA A 175 40.22 8.87 13.96
CA ALA A 175 41.60 9.19 14.26
C ALA A 175 42.14 9.96 13.05
N HIS A 176 41.95 11.27 13.03
CA HIS A 176 42.82 12.17 12.31
C HIS A 176 44.17 12.17 13.05
N ARG A 177 45.01 11.24 12.70
CA ARG A 177 46.45 11.37 12.96
C ARG A 177 47.05 12.05 11.75
N GLY A 178 47.31 13.35 11.88
CA GLY A 178 48.27 14.07 11.08
C GLY A 178 49.65 13.43 11.27
N ALA A 179 50.18 12.90 10.20
CA ALA A 179 51.60 12.59 10.10
C ALA A 179 52.30 13.72 9.34
N SER A 180 52.76 14.70 10.09
CA SER A 180 53.82 15.60 9.63
C SER A 180 55.12 14.82 9.64
N GLY A 181 55.47 14.21 8.50
CA GLY A 181 56.78 13.61 8.26
C GLY A 181 57.79 14.67 7.79
N ARG A 182 58.59 15.07 8.70
CA ARG A 182 59.79 15.89 8.49
C ARG A 182 60.83 15.08 7.71
N ALA A 183 61.18 15.51 6.52
CA ALA A 183 62.30 14.95 5.74
C ALA A 183 63.65 15.40 6.34
N PRO A 184 64.65 14.53 6.48
CA PRO A 184 66.01 14.94 6.85
C PRO A 184 66.78 15.43 5.59
N ARG A 185 67.31 16.65 5.72
CA ARG A 185 68.40 17.17 4.87
C ARG A 185 69.62 16.27 4.96
N ARG A 186 70.11 15.77 3.85
CA ARG A 186 71.50 15.35 3.72
C ARG A 186 72.33 16.49 3.09
N ALA A 187 73.24 16.91 3.86
CA ALA A 187 74.39 17.72 3.39
C ALA A 187 75.51 16.77 2.98
N GLY A 188 76.33 17.24 2.05
CA GLY A 188 77.75 16.89 2.03
C GLY A 188 78.27 16.25 0.74
N VAL A 189 79.14 17.01 0.13
CA VAL A 189 80.33 16.76 -0.68
C VAL A 189 80.13 16.63 -2.15
#